data_45d4c49062738c54207d7d1ad89552e4
#
_entry.id   45d4c49062738c54207d7d1ad89552e4
#
_cell.length_a   1.000
_cell.length_b   1.000
_cell.length_c   1.000
_cell.angle_alpha   90.00
_cell.angle_beta   90.00
_cell.angle_gamma   90.00
#
_symmetry.space_group_name_H-M   'P 1'
#
loop_
_entity.id
_entity.type
_entity.pdbx_description
1 polymer ?
#
loop_
_entity_poly.entity_id
_entity_poly.type
_entity_poly.pdbx_seq_one_letter_code
_entity_poly.pdbx_strand_id
1 'polypeptide(L)'
;MPGYGIVGPNEGRGLLPWSWAEERLAKSHDYWVATARPDGRPHLMPVWGAWDGEALWFSSSRRSSKARNLAGEPRCSAATDNAWEPVVIEGGVSVVTDHDALVRFIDMTNEKYETSYGVDFLDPSVNATFRLAPSWAFGLTEDDFPGSPTRWSFDS
;
A
#
# COMPACT_ATOMS: atom_id res chain seq x y z
N MET A 1 8.18 2.71 20.07
CA MET A 1 8.21 4.16 20.38
C MET A 1 8.43 4.34 21.87
N PRO A 2 9.65 4.25 22.33
CA PRO A 2 9.94 4.41 23.76
C PRO A 2 9.70 5.85 24.20
N GLY A 3 9.21 6.00 25.42
CA GLY A 3 9.04 7.32 26.04
C GLY A 3 7.59 7.83 26.14
N TYR A 4 6.62 7.20 25.47
CA TYR A 4 5.22 7.60 25.52
C TYR A 4 4.31 6.58 26.24
N GLY A 5 4.91 5.68 27.03
CA GLY A 5 4.15 4.59 27.68
C GLY A 5 3.67 3.51 26.70
N ILE A 6 4.13 3.55 25.45
CA ILE A 6 3.79 2.58 24.42
C ILE A 6 4.69 1.36 24.57
N VAL A 7 4.08 0.18 24.63
CA VAL A 7 4.82 -1.08 24.54
C VAL A 7 5.22 -1.37 23.09
N GLY A 8 6.15 -2.29 22.88
CA GLY A 8 6.56 -2.69 21.55
C GLY A 8 5.42 -3.33 20.75
N PRO A 9 5.54 -3.43 19.42
CA PRO A 9 4.55 -4.14 18.61
C PRO A 9 4.35 -5.56 19.12
N ASN A 10 3.08 -5.96 19.26
CA ASN A 10 2.63 -7.26 19.76
C ASN A 10 2.86 -7.51 21.27
N GLU A 11 3.27 -6.51 22.02
CA GLU A 11 3.47 -6.58 23.47
C GLU A 11 2.28 -6.05 24.29
N GLY A 12 1.34 -5.37 23.64
CA GLY A 12 0.17 -4.79 24.29
C GLY A 12 -0.95 -5.79 24.51
N ARG A 13 -2.01 -5.34 25.18
CA ARG A 13 -3.22 -6.12 25.44
C ARG A 13 -4.36 -5.86 24.47
N GLY A 14 -4.21 -4.84 23.61
CA GLY A 14 -5.21 -4.44 22.62
C GLY A 14 -4.78 -4.81 21.19
N LEU A 15 -4.18 -5.99 20.99
CA LEU A 15 -3.71 -6.41 19.68
C LEU A 15 -4.86 -6.51 18.68
N LEU A 16 -4.57 -6.08 17.46
CA LEU A 16 -5.53 -5.99 16.37
C LEU A 16 -5.44 -7.25 15.50
N PRO A 17 -6.58 -7.85 15.09
CA PRO A 17 -6.58 -8.97 14.15
C PRO A 17 -6.23 -8.47 12.75
N TRP A 18 -5.68 -9.36 11.90
CA TRP A 18 -5.36 -9.00 10.52
C TRP A 18 -6.59 -8.51 9.74
N SER A 19 -7.77 -9.06 10.01
CA SER A 19 -9.02 -8.61 9.41
C SER A 19 -9.32 -7.13 9.64
N TRP A 20 -8.88 -6.56 10.76
CA TRP A 20 -8.97 -5.13 11.05
C TRP A 20 -8.14 -4.31 10.05
N ALA A 21 -6.93 -4.77 9.76
CA ALA A 21 -6.03 -4.12 8.80
C ALA A 21 -6.54 -4.29 7.36
N GLU A 22 -7.00 -5.48 7.00
CA GLU A 22 -7.56 -5.74 5.67
C GLU A 22 -8.76 -4.87 5.34
N GLU A 23 -9.64 -4.67 6.31
CA GLU A 23 -10.80 -3.79 6.13
C GLU A 23 -10.35 -2.38 5.77
N ARG A 24 -9.32 -1.86 6.43
CA ARG A 24 -8.78 -0.54 6.18
C ARG A 24 -8.04 -0.45 4.86
N LEU A 25 -7.28 -1.47 4.52
CA LEU A 25 -6.62 -1.55 3.21
C LEU A 25 -7.64 -1.57 2.07
N ALA A 26 -8.74 -2.29 2.23
CA ALA A 26 -9.79 -2.35 1.21
C ALA A 26 -10.58 -1.04 1.06
N LYS A 27 -10.80 -0.32 2.16
CA LYS A 27 -11.67 0.87 2.19
C LYS A 27 -10.94 2.20 2.03
N SER A 28 -9.62 2.24 2.21
CA SER A 28 -8.86 3.49 2.07
C SER A 28 -9.09 4.10 0.69
N HIS A 29 -9.46 5.37 0.63
CA HIS A 29 -9.67 6.05 -0.65
C HIS A 29 -8.35 6.24 -1.38
N ASP A 30 -7.35 6.75 -0.68
CA ASP A 30 -6.00 6.96 -1.20
C ASP A 30 -4.99 6.18 -0.37
N TYR A 31 -3.81 6.01 -0.95
CA TYR A 31 -2.67 5.40 -0.27
C TYR A 31 -1.45 6.28 -0.47
N TRP A 32 -0.76 6.59 0.61
CA TRP A 32 0.53 7.25 0.54
C TRP A 32 1.61 6.23 0.21
N VAL A 33 2.33 6.45 -0.89
CA VAL A 33 3.40 5.54 -1.33
C VAL A 33 4.74 6.23 -1.20
N ALA A 34 5.62 5.62 -0.41
CA ALA A 34 7.00 6.06 -0.21
C ALA A 34 7.96 5.20 -1.03
N THR A 35 8.76 5.86 -1.84
CA THR A 35 9.80 5.22 -2.66
C THR A 35 11.14 5.89 -2.43
N ALA A 36 12.23 5.25 -2.84
CA ALA A 36 13.59 5.78 -2.67
C ALA A 36 14.16 6.23 -4.02
N ARG A 37 14.70 7.44 -4.06
CA ARG A 37 15.48 7.93 -5.20
C ARG A 37 16.85 7.25 -5.25
N PRO A 38 17.56 7.27 -6.40
CA PRO A 38 18.90 6.67 -6.50
C PRO A 38 19.90 7.22 -5.49
N ASP A 39 19.75 8.47 -5.07
CA ASP A 39 20.62 9.10 -4.05
C ASP A 39 20.15 8.86 -2.60
N GLY A 40 19.11 8.03 -2.42
CA GLY A 40 18.58 7.67 -1.12
C GLY A 40 17.54 8.64 -0.56
N ARG A 41 17.29 9.79 -1.20
CA ARG A 41 16.25 10.70 -0.72
C ARG A 41 14.86 10.06 -0.86
N PRO A 42 14.02 10.13 0.17
CA PRO A 42 12.67 9.59 0.09
C PRO A 42 11.78 10.44 -0.83
N HIS A 43 10.83 9.78 -1.47
CA HIS A 43 9.76 10.39 -2.24
C HIS A 43 8.43 9.88 -1.72
N LEU A 44 7.46 10.75 -1.51
CA LEU A 44 6.15 10.42 -0.96
C LEU A 44 5.07 11.10 -1.77
N MET A 45 4.10 10.32 -2.29
CA MET A 45 2.93 10.82 -3.00
C MET A 45 1.73 9.92 -2.76
N PRO A 46 0.50 10.47 -2.72
CA PRO A 46 -0.70 9.66 -2.66
C PRO A 46 -1.03 9.09 -4.04
N VAL A 47 -1.67 7.94 -4.03
CA VAL A 47 -2.19 7.26 -5.23
C VAL A 47 -3.58 6.72 -4.97
N TRP A 48 -4.36 6.56 -6.02
CA TRP A 48 -5.47 5.64 -6.03
C TRP A 48 -4.94 4.21 -6.05
N GLY A 49 -5.65 3.30 -5.42
CA GLY A 49 -5.24 1.90 -5.42
C GLY A 49 -6.37 0.97 -5.04
N ALA A 50 -6.15 -0.31 -5.23
CA ALA A 50 -7.10 -1.35 -4.87
C ALA A 50 -6.37 -2.49 -4.16
N TRP A 51 -6.98 -2.97 -3.08
CA TRP A 51 -6.52 -4.14 -2.33
C TRP A 51 -7.28 -5.37 -2.81
N ASP A 52 -6.57 -6.40 -3.26
CA ASP A 52 -7.17 -7.62 -3.80
C ASP A 52 -7.31 -8.77 -2.78
N GLY A 53 -6.98 -8.52 -1.51
CA GLY A 53 -6.92 -9.52 -0.44
C GLY A 53 -5.51 -10.02 -0.16
N GLU A 54 -4.56 -9.77 -1.06
CA GLU A 54 -3.16 -10.20 -0.92
C GLU A 54 -2.15 -9.08 -1.18
N ALA A 55 -2.51 -8.13 -2.03
CA ALA A 55 -1.60 -7.08 -2.47
C ALA A 55 -2.34 -5.77 -2.77
N LEU A 56 -1.60 -4.68 -2.66
CA LEU A 56 -2.05 -3.36 -3.08
C LEU A 56 -1.61 -3.12 -4.53
N TRP A 57 -2.58 -2.76 -5.37
CA TRP A 57 -2.36 -2.41 -6.76
C TRP A 57 -2.49 -0.92 -6.96
N PHE A 58 -1.56 -0.33 -7.69
CA PHE A 58 -1.61 1.07 -8.10
C PHE A 58 -0.89 1.26 -9.43
N SER A 59 -1.18 2.37 -10.12
CA SER A 59 -0.59 2.69 -11.41
C SER A 59 -0.07 4.12 -11.39
N SER A 60 0.94 4.38 -12.21
CA SER A 60 1.50 5.71 -12.37
C SER A 60 2.12 5.84 -13.76
N SER A 61 2.22 7.07 -14.28
CA SER A 61 2.97 7.31 -15.49
C SER A 61 4.39 6.76 -15.37
N ARG A 62 4.89 6.13 -16.43
CA ARG A 62 6.29 5.68 -16.48
C ARG A 62 7.29 6.82 -16.28
N ARG A 63 6.87 8.06 -16.58
CA ARG A 63 7.70 9.25 -16.39
C ARG A 63 7.64 9.83 -14.99
N SER A 64 6.79 9.32 -14.12
CA SER A 64 6.70 9.80 -12.73
C SER A 64 7.96 9.45 -11.95
N SER A 65 8.28 10.27 -10.95
CA SER A 65 9.38 9.99 -10.03
C SER A 65 9.22 8.63 -9.34
N LYS A 66 7.99 8.33 -8.94
CA LYS A 66 7.62 7.05 -8.31
C LYS A 66 7.96 5.86 -9.21
N ALA A 67 7.52 5.89 -10.47
CA ALA A 67 7.78 4.80 -11.40
C ALA A 67 9.28 4.61 -11.68
N ARG A 68 10.00 5.71 -11.85
CA ARG A 68 11.46 5.67 -12.03
C ARG A 68 12.17 5.13 -10.79
N ASN A 69 11.75 5.54 -9.61
CA ASN A 69 12.32 5.05 -8.35
C ASN A 69 12.11 3.55 -8.19
N LEU A 70 10.89 3.07 -8.46
CA LEU A 70 10.55 1.64 -8.31
C LEU A 70 11.23 0.76 -9.37
N ALA A 71 11.58 1.31 -10.53
CA ALA A 71 12.37 0.58 -11.52
C ALA A 71 13.79 0.26 -11.02
N GLY A 72 14.38 1.14 -10.22
CA GLY A 72 15.71 0.96 -9.64
C GLY A 72 15.73 0.30 -8.26
N GLU A 73 14.73 0.61 -7.43
CA GLU A 73 14.57 0.05 -6.09
C GLU A 73 13.09 -0.33 -5.89
N PRO A 74 12.74 -1.61 -6.04
CA PRO A 74 11.36 -2.04 -5.98
C PRO A 74 10.75 -2.07 -4.57
N ARG A 75 11.56 -1.95 -3.53
CA ARG A 75 11.05 -1.91 -2.16
C ARG A 75 10.37 -0.57 -1.89
N CYS A 76 9.21 -0.62 -1.28
CA CYS A 76 8.47 0.57 -0.93
C CYS A 76 7.58 0.33 0.29
N SER A 77 7.08 1.43 0.83
CA SER A 77 6.06 1.42 1.87
C SER A 77 4.81 2.08 1.35
N ALA A 78 3.66 1.61 1.78
CA ALA A 78 2.40 2.27 1.54
C ALA A 78 1.60 2.37 2.84
N ALA A 79 0.86 3.46 3.00
CA ALA A 79 0.00 3.69 4.15
C ALA A 79 -1.40 4.09 3.72
N THR A 80 -2.40 3.64 4.47
CA THR A 80 -3.77 4.09 4.32
C THR A 80 -3.90 5.59 4.66
N ASP A 81 -4.97 6.23 4.21
CA ASP A 81 -5.16 7.68 4.35
C ASP A 81 -5.72 8.11 5.71
N ASN A 82 -6.10 7.18 6.57
CA ASN A 82 -6.59 7.49 7.91
C ASN A 82 -5.47 7.40 8.96
N ALA A 83 -4.95 8.56 9.36
CA ALA A 83 -3.86 8.61 10.34
C ALA A 83 -4.27 8.24 11.77
N TRP A 84 -5.56 8.20 12.09
CA TRP A 84 -6.08 7.81 13.42
C TRP A 84 -6.08 6.30 13.63
N GLU A 85 -6.22 5.57 12.53
CA GLU A 85 -6.21 4.10 12.49
C GLU A 85 -5.33 3.65 11.32
N PRO A 86 -4.03 3.97 11.37
CA PRO A 86 -3.15 3.73 10.22
C PRO A 86 -2.87 2.25 10.02
N VAL A 87 -2.80 1.86 8.75
CA VAL A 87 -2.18 0.60 8.35
C VAL A 87 -1.05 0.93 7.39
N VAL A 88 0.13 0.46 7.72
CA VAL A 88 1.34 0.59 6.89
C VAL A 88 1.74 -0.78 6.41
N ILE A 89 2.00 -0.92 5.12
CA ILE A 89 2.54 -2.15 4.53
C ILE A 89 3.89 -1.86 3.88
N GLU A 90 4.79 -2.82 3.94
CA GLU A 90 6.08 -2.75 3.25
C GLU A 90 6.36 -4.04 2.50
N GLY A 91 6.98 -3.89 1.35
CA GLY A 91 7.37 -5.02 0.52
C GLY A 91 7.99 -4.56 -0.79
N GLY A 92 8.25 -5.51 -1.67
CA GLY A 92 8.69 -5.25 -3.02
C GLY A 92 7.52 -5.22 -4.00
N VAL A 93 7.56 -4.30 -4.95
CA VAL A 93 6.58 -4.29 -6.03
C VAL A 93 7.03 -5.19 -7.18
N SER A 94 6.06 -5.76 -7.87
CA SER A 94 6.23 -6.31 -9.20
C SER A 94 5.48 -5.43 -10.22
N VAL A 95 6.04 -5.29 -11.41
CA VAL A 95 5.39 -4.59 -12.51
C VAL A 95 4.47 -5.58 -13.22
N VAL A 96 3.23 -5.20 -13.42
CA VAL A 96 2.22 -6.05 -14.06
C VAL A 96 1.98 -5.56 -15.48
N THR A 97 2.15 -6.46 -16.45
CA THR A 97 1.92 -6.20 -17.88
C THR A 97 0.93 -7.18 -18.49
N ASP A 98 0.54 -8.23 -17.77
CA ASP A 98 -0.43 -9.21 -18.23
C ASP A 98 -1.80 -8.56 -18.45
N HIS A 99 -2.35 -8.74 -19.65
CA HIS A 99 -3.60 -8.10 -20.04
C HIS A 99 -4.77 -8.47 -19.10
N ASP A 100 -4.92 -9.72 -18.76
CA ASP A 100 -6.04 -10.18 -17.91
C ASP A 100 -5.90 -9.62 -16.48
N ALA A 101 -4.68 -9.53 -15.97
CA ALA A 101 -4.43 -8.90 -14.67
C ALA A 101 -4.75 -7.40 -14.69
N LEU A 102 -4.40 -6.70 -15.78
CA LEU A 102 -4.73 -5.28 -15.94
C LEU A 102 -6.24 -5.05 -16.05
N VAL A 103 -6.95 -5.95 -16.74
CA VAL A 103 -8.42 -5.91 -16.80
C VAL A 103 -9.03 -6.05 -15.40
N ARG A 104 -8.55 -7.02 -14.60
CA ARG A 104 -9.03 -7.17 -13.22
C ARG A 104 -8.77 -5.94 -12.38
N PHE A 105 -7.60 -5.33 -12.52
CA PHE A 105 -7.26 -4.13 -11.78
C PHE A 105 -8.12 -2.93 -12.18
N ILE A 106 -8.36 -2.72 -13.47
CA ILE A 106 -9.23 -1.62 -13.91
C ILE A 106 -10.67 -1.84 -13.47
N ASP A 107 -11.15 -3.09 -13.45
CA ASP A 107 -12.49 -3.41 -12.94
C ASP A 107 -12.60 -3.11 -11.44
N MET A 108 -11.61 -3.49 -10.63
CA MET A 108 -11.55 -3.14 -9.21
C MET A 108 -11.54 -1.62 -9.00
N THR A 109 -10.77 -0.90 -9.81
CA THR A 109 -10.69 0.56 -9.76
C THR A 109 -12.03 1.20 -10.08
N ASN A 110 -12.67 0.77 -11.16
CA ASN A 110 -13.96 1.32 -11.58
C ASN A 110 -15.05 1.05 -10.53
N GLU A 111 -15.07 -0.12 -9.93
CA GLU A 111 -16.01 -0.43 -8.87
C GLU A 111 -15.79 0.45 -7.64
N LYS A 112 -14.55 0.59 -7.19
CA LYS A 112 -14.19 1.33 -5.99
C LYS A 112 -14.42 2.84 -6.13
N TYR A 113 -14.02 3.41 -7.26
CA TYR A 113 -14.01 4.87 -7.48
C TYR A 113 -15.19 5.36 -8.33
N GLU A 114 -16.12 4.45 -8.68
CA GLU A 114 -17.31 4.77 -9.49
C GLU A 114 -16.93 5.42 -10.81
N THR A 115 -15.94 4.83 -11.49
CA THR A 115 -15.41 5.28 -12.78
C THR A 115 -15.73 4.28 -13.89
N SER A 116 -15.43 4.64 -15.14
CA SER A 116 -15.71 3.82 -16.32
C SER A 116 -14.51 3.76 -17.26
N TYR A 117 -13.29 3.65 -16.70
CA TYR A 117 -12.09 3.55 -17.52
C TYR A 117 -12.01 2.20 -18.23
N GLY A 118 -11.51 2.20 -19.47
CA GLY A 118 -11.12 0.99 -20.17
C GLY A 118 -9.70 0.56 -19.78
N VAL A 119 -9.33 -0.68 -20.14
CA VAL A 119 -8.00 -1.24 -19.84
C VAL A 119 -6.88 -0.46 -20.53
N ASP A 120 -7.16 0.25 -21.61
CA ASP A 120 -6.21 1.14 -22.30
C ASP A 120 -5.73 2.30 -21.43
N PHE A 121 -6.47 2.66 -20.37
CA PHE A 121 -6.00 3.59 -19.35
C PHE A 121 -4.73 3.07 -18.65
N LEU A 122 -4.53 1.77 -18.64
CA LEU A 122 -3.36 1.09 -18.06
C LEU A 122 -2.35 0.63 -19.11
N ASP A 123 -2.36 1.22 -20.31
CA ASP A 123 -1.44 0.88 -21.39
C ASP A 123 0.01 0.81 -20.87
N PRO A 124 0.66 -0.37 -20.89
CA PRO A 124 2.01 -0.54 -20.36
C PRO A 124 3.09 0.30 -21.07
N SER A 125 2.81 0.79 -22.26
CA SER A 125 3.75 1.67 -22.97
C SER A 125 3.82 3.08 -22.38
N VAL A 126 2.78 3.48 -21.64
CA VAL A 126 2.64 4.82 -21.06
C VAL A 126 2.66 4.79 -19.54
N ASN A 127 2.03 3.79 -18.95
CA ASN A 127 1.84 3.65 -17.51
C ASN A 127 2.50 2.37 -16.99
N ALA A 128 2.99 2.43 -15.77
CA ALA A 128 3.44 1.27 -15.03
C ALA A 128 2.39 0.92 -13.98
N THR A 129 1.96 -0.33 -13.96
CA THR A 129 1.07 -0.86 -12.94
C THR A 129 1.87 -1.73 -11.99
N PHE A 130 1.73 -1.46 -10.71
CA PHE A 130 2.49 -2.11 -9.65
C PHE A 130 1.58 -2.94 -8.76
N ARG A 131 2.10 -4.09 -8.34
CA ARG A 131 1.50 -4.95 -7.33
C ARG A 131 2.44 -5.03 -6.15
N LEU A 132 2.02 -4.50 -5.01
CA LEU A 132 2.78 -4.53 -3.75
C LEU A 132 2.23 -5.64 -2.86
N ALA A 133 2.91 -6.77 -2.81
CA ALA A 133 2.63 -7.83 -1.85
C ALA A 133 3.44 -7.54 -0.57
N PRO A 134 2.80 -7.33 0.58
CA PRO A 134 3.53 -6.98 1.78
C PRO A 134 4.36 -8.16 2.31
N SER A 135 5.58 -7.85 2.77
CA SER A 135 6.37 -8.76 3.60
C SER A 135 6.05 -8.57 5.07
N TRP A 136 5.62 -7.38 5.45
CA TRP A 136 5.05 -7.11 6.75
C TRP A 136 4.07 -5.93 6.70
N ALA A 137 3.26 -5.84 7.72
CA ALA A 137 2.34 -4.72 7.93
C ALA A 137 2.36 -4.30 9.40
N PHE A 138 1.96 -3.07 9.65
CA PHE A 138 1.85 -2.50 10.98
C PHE A 138 0.57 -1.68 11.07
N GLY A 139 -0.07 -1.73 12.23
CA GLY A 139 -1.26 -0.91 12.50
C GLY A 139 -1.40 -0.60 13.98
N LEU A 140 -2.14 0.45 14.25
CA LEU A 140 -2.54 0.83 15.60
C LEU A 140 -3.85 1.61 15.54
N THR A 141 -4.49 1.80 16.69
CA THR A 141 -5.58 2.77 16.84
C THR A 141 -5.18 3.80 17.87
N GLU A 142 -5.46 5.07 17.62
CA GLU A 142 -5.18 6.13 18.58
C GLU A 142 -6.03 5.99 19.86
N ASP A 143 -7.20 5.36 19.79
CA ASP A 143 -8.05 5.08 20.95
C ASP A 143 -7.36 4.20 21.98
N ASP A 144 -6.47 3.31 21.54
CA ASP A 144 -5.61 2.49 22.40
C ASP A 144 -4.16 2.61 21.92
N PHE A 145 -3.66 3.81 21.91
CA PHE A 145 -2.31 4.11 21.42
C PHE A 145 -1.20 3.31 22.13
N PRO A 146 -1.28 3.07 23.47
CA PRO A 146 -0.25 2.26 24.13
C PRO A 146 -0.35 0.77 23.87
N GLY A 147 -1.56 0.21 23.72
CA GLY A 147 -1.80 -1.23 23.74
C GLY A 147 -2.09 -1.88 22.39
N SER A 148 -2.44 -1.08 21.36
CA SER A 148 -2.85 -1.62 20.07
C SER A 148 -1.74 -1.84 19.03
N PRO A 149 -0.51 -1.30 19.15
CA PRO A 149 0.49 -1.48 18.09
C PRO A 149 0.69 -2.96 17.75
N THR A 150 0.38 -3.33 16.52
CA THR A 150 0.42 -4.70 16.04
C THR A 150 1.24 -4.77 14.75
N ARG A 151 2.08 -5.78 14.65
CA ARG A 151 2.83 -6.11 13.44
C ARG A 151 2.39 -7.48 12.94
N TRP A 152 2.16 -7.57 11.66
CA TRP A 152 1.91 -8.81 10.94
C TRP A 152 3.07 -9.07 10.00
N SER A 153 3.49 -10.33 9.92
CA SER A 153 4.54 -10.77 9.00
C SER A 153 3.96 -11.80 8.03
N PHE A 154 4.40 -11.74 6.79
CA PHE A 154 3.94 -12.63 5.73
C PHE A 154 5.14 -13.37 5.16
N ASP A 155 4.97 -14.65 4.91
CA ASP A 155 6.00 -15.43 4.22
C ASP A 155 6.09 -14.98 2.76
N SER A 156 7.31 -14.78 2.32
CA SER A 156 7.59 -14.41 0.93
C SER A 156 7.58 -15.62 0.02
#